data_2241bf2a7f4f11d320c94682ca1841bc
#
_entry.id   2241bf2a7f4f11d320c94682ca1841bc
#
_cell.length_a   1.000
_cell.length_b   1.000
_cell.length_c   1.000
_cell.angle_alpha   90.00
_cell.angle_beta   90.00
_cell.angle_gamma   90.00
#
_symmetry.space_group_name_H-M   'P 1'
#
loop_
_entity.id
_entity.type
_entity.pdbx_description
1 polymer ?
#
loop_
_entity_poly.entity_id
_entity_poly.type
_entity_poly.pdbx_seq_one_letter_code
_entity_poly.pdbx_strand_id
1 'polypeptide(L)'
;MIALLAILSHICPKSVLDDTIASIVREKHASNLSKIESGEEGYEDLFVFACPKFVNAAVPDYSQALVPGSPAMPYGQDAYKLQVHHFMNEMAAHATLRKMRSYMTLYTSIKVDKLASFNDMKVEEFEPWLICFKNKLRQLERGTVNAS
;
A
#
# COMPACT_ATOMS: atom_id res chain seq x y z
N MET A 1 1.43 15.77 -1.88
CA MET A 1 1.64 15.27 -3.25
C MET A 1 2.95 14.51 -3.42
N ILE A 2 4.13 15.09 -3.19
CA ILE A 2 5.44 14.41 -3.38
C ILE A 2 5.55 13.12 -2.56
N ALA A 3 5.06 13.10 -1.32
CA ALA A 3 5.06 11.90 -0.49
C ALA A 3 4.18 10.76 -1.06
N LEU A 4 3.02 11.09 -1.64
CA LEU A 4 2.19 10.09 -2.33
C LEU A 4 2.86 9.58 -3.61
N LEU A 5 3.59 10.46 -4.32
CA LEU A 5 4.39 10.05 -5.47
C LEU A 5 5.54 9.12 -5.06
N ALA A 6 6.13 9.32 -3.86
CA ALA A 6 7.14 8.42 -3.31
C ALA A 6 6.56 7.00 -3.08
N ILE A 7 5.38 6.90 -2.49
CA ILE A 7 4.68 5.62 -2.31
C ILE A 7 4.39 4.98 -3.68
N LEU A 8 3.84 5.76 -4.60
CA LEU A 8 3.48 5.27 -5.93
C LEU A 8 4.68 4.78 -6.73
N SER A 9 5.81 5.50 -6.69
CA SER A 9 7.04 5.11 -7.37
C SER A 9 7.62 3.79 -6.86
N HIS A 10 7.38 3.48 -5.58
CA HIS A 10 7.80 2.21 -5.00
C HIS A 10 6.86 1.05 -5.37
N ILE A 11 5.56 1.30 -5.49
CA ILE A 11 4.56 0.28 -5.86
C ILE A 11 4.64 -0.05 -7.35
N CYS A 12 4.78 0.98 -8.20
CA CYS A 12 4.82 0.82 -9.65
C CYS A 12 6.25 0.58 -10.14
N PRO A 13 6.58 -0.63 -10.64
CA PRO A 13 7.94 -0.96 -11.07
C PRO A 13 8.35 -0.26 -12.38
N LYS A 14 7.38 0.22 -13.17
CA LYS A 14 7.62 1.07 -14.33
C LYS A 14 7.42 2.51 -13.90
N SER A 15 8.51 3.26 -13.82
CA SER A 15 8.45 4.69 -13.52
C SER A 15 7.73 5.41 -14.65
N VAL A 16 6.56 5.94 -14.32
CA VAL A 16 5.81 6.87 -15.16
C VAL A 16 6.24 8.31 -14.86
N LEU A 17 7.11 8.48 -13.86
CA LEU A 17 7.59 9.78 -13.40
C LEU A 17 8.74 10.27 -14.28
N ASP A 18 8.68 11.54 -14.64
CA ASP A 18 9.79 12.25 -15.25
C ASP A 18 11.02 12.21 -14.33
N ASP A 19 12.22 12.09 -14.90
CA ASP A 19 13.48 11.96 -14.15
C ASP A 19 13.73 13.12 -13.17
N THR A 20 13.28 14.32 -13.52
CA THR A 20 13.33 15.49 -12.65
C THR A 20 12.49 15.34 -11.40
N ILE A 21 11.26 14.82 -11.54
CA ILE A 21 10.36 14.57 -10.41
C ILE A 21 10.88 13.39 -9.58
N ALA A 22 11.39 12.35 -10.23
CA ALA A 22 11.96 11.20 -9.55
C ALA A 22 13.18 11.59 -8.68
N SER A 23 14.03 12.50 -9.16
CA SER A 23 15.16 13.01 -8.37
C SER A 23 14.72 13.81 -7.15
N ILE A 24 13.71 14.67 -7.29
CA ILE A 24 13.13 15.44 -6.18
C ILE A 24 12.49 14.51 -5.12
N VAL A 25 11.78 13.47 -5.57
CA VAL A 25 11.18 12.48 -4.66
C VAL A 25 12.25 11.76 -3.86
N ARG A 26 13.34 11.31 -4.51
CA ARG A 26 14.46 10.63 -3.85
C ARG A 26 15.17 11.55 -2.87
N GLU A 27 15.43 12.78 -3.24
CA GLU A 27 16.12 13.74 -2.38
C GLU A 27 15.30 14.09 -1.12
N LYS A 28 14.01 14.41 -1.28
CA LYS A 28 13.16 14.84 -0.17
C LYS A 28 12.71 13.70 0.75
N HIS A 29 12.59 12.49 0.25
CA HIS A 29 12.03 11.34 0.98
C HIS A 29 13.00 10.15 1.06
N ALA A 30 14.32 10.38 0.92
CA ALA A 30 15.34 9.32 0.95
C ALA A 30 15.23 8.42 2.20
N SER A 31 15.08 9.03 3.39
CA SER A 31 14.99 8.27 4.64
C SER A 31 13.69 7.43 4.72
N ASN A 32 12.59 7.96 4.21
CA ASN A 32 11.32 7.24 4.21
C ASN A 32 11.31 6.12 3.15
N LEU A 33 11.95 6.33 2.01
CA LEU A 33 12.13 5.30 0.99
C LEU A 33 12.99 4.14 1.51
N SER A 34 14.08 4.43 2.25
CA SER A 34 14.89 3.39 2.86
C SER A 34 14.14 2.60 3.95
N LYS A 35 13.24 3.26 4.71
CA LYS A 35 12.35 2.57 5.65
C LYS A 35 11.34 1.67 4.93
N ILE A 36 10.78 2.10 3.80
CA ILE A 36 9.89 1.29 2.97
C ILE A 36 10.60 0.04 2.44
N GLU A 37 11.86 0.17 2.05
CA GLU A 37 12.67 -0.97 1.59
C GLU A 37 12.97 -1.96 2.72
N SER A 38 13.10 -1.49 3.95
CA SER A 38 13.34 -2.32 5.13
C SER A 38 12.07 -2.88 5.78
N GLY A 39 10.89 -2.28 5.56
CA GLY A 39 9.63 -2.72 6.16
C GLY A 39 8.42 -1.85 5.82
N GLU A 40 7.29 -2.20 6.44
CA GLU A 40 6.00 -1.54 6.17
C GLU A 40 5.83 -0.18 6.86
N GLU A 41 6.62 0.10 7.90
CA GLU A 41 6.51 1.32 8.72
C GLU A 41 6.68 2.60 7.89
N GLY A 42 7.53 2.56 6.85
CA GLY A 42 7.75 3.71 5.98
C GLY A 42 6.52 4.13 5.18
N TYR A 43 5.63 3.19 4.86
CA TYR A 43 4.36 3.48 4.18
C TYR A 43 3.39 4.21 5.10
N GLU A 44 3.30 3.78 6.37
CA GLU A 44 2.42 4.41 7.34
C GLU A 44 2.84 5.85 7.60
N ASP A 45 4.12 6.11 7.86
CA ASP A 45 4.66 7.44 8.08
C ASP A 45 4.35 8.40 6.92
N LEU A 46 4.61 7.96 5.68
CA LEU A 46 4.34 8.76 4.49
C LEU A 46 2.85 8.99 4.26
N PHE A 47 2.03 7.97 4.50
CA PHE A 47 0.59 8.08 4.33
C PHE A 47 -0.03 9.02 5.37
N VAL A 48 0.34 8.88 6.64
CA VAL A 48 -0.10 9.76 7.73
C VAL A 48 0.28 11.22 7.47
N PHE A 49 1.47 11.44 6.91
CA PHE A 49 1.93 12.78 6.53
C PHE A 49 1.15 13.36 5.33
N ALA A 50 0.88 12.55 4.31
CA ALA A 50 0.37 13.01 3.02
C ALA A 50 -1.15 12.94 2.88
N CYS A 51 -1.80 12.07 3.66
CA CYS A 51 -3.24 11.84 3.55
C CYS A 51 -4.04 13.02 4.13
N PRO A 52 -5.03 13.53 3.38
CA PRO A 52 -5.95 14.51 3.94
C PRO A 52 -6.74 13.87 5.09
N LYS A 53 -6.79 14.57 6.22
CA LYS A 53 -7.59 14.14 7.36
C LYS A 53 -9.06 14.40 7.07
N PHE A 54 -9.83 13.35 6.99
CA PHE A 54 -11.28 13.47 6.84
C PHE A 54 -11.91 13.83 8.18
N VAL A 55 -12.73 14.86 8.18
CA VAL A 55 -13.58 15.23 9.32
C VAL A 55 -14.84 14.39 9.23
N ASN A 56 -15.17 13.68 10.32
CA ASN A 56 -16.44 12.96 10.39
C ASN A 56 -17.60 13.97 10.41
N ALA A 57 -18.61 13.77 9.54
CA ALA A 57 -19.80 14.58 9.50
C ALA A 57 -20.74 14.33 10.70
N ALA A 58 -20.53 13.25 11.47
CA ALA A 58 -21.31 12.97 12.66
C ALA A 58 -21.04 14.00 13.75
N VAL A 59 -22.08 14.58 14.31
CA VAL A 59 -21.99 15.48 15.44
C VAL A 59 -21.54 14.67 16.67
N PRO A 60 -20.44 15.07 17.35
CA PRO A 60 -20.02 14.40 18.56
C PRO A 60 -21.08 14.50 19.65
N ASP A 61 -21.29 13.42 20.39
CA ASP A 61 -22.16 13.46 21.58
C ASP A 61 -21.40 14.09 22.75
N TYR A 62 -21.54 15.39 22.88
CA TYR A 62 -20.87 16.16 23.95
C TYR A 62 -21.35 15.80 25.35
N SER A 63 -22.49 15.11 25.49
CA SER A 63 -22.97 14.68 26.81
C SER A 63 -22.09 13.59 27.41
N GLN A 64 -21.48 12.75 26.59
CA GLN A 64 -20.55 11.70 27.05
C GLN A 64 -19.17 12.27 27.42
N ALA A 65 -18.75 13.37 26.82
CA ALA A 65 -17.45 14.01 27.12
C ALA A 65 -17.42 14.70 28.47
N LEU A 66 -18.58 14.92 29.10
CA LEU A 66 -18.69 15.59 30.40
C LEU A 66 -18.65 14.63 31.59
N VAL A 67 -18.52 13.32 31.37
CA VAL A 67 -18.37 12.35 32.47
C VAL A 67 -16.93 12.34 32.91
N PRO A 68 -16.61 12.79 34.19
CA PRO A 68 -15.27 12.75 34.71
C PRO A 68 -14.76 11.29 34.76
N GLY A 69 -13.63 11.02 34.07
CA GLY A 69 -13.02 9.67 34.02
C GLY A 69 -13.40 8.84 32.80
N SER A 70 -14.28 9.31 31.93
CA SER A 70 -14.45 8.71 30.61
C SER A 70 -13.23 9.05 29.74
N PRO A 71 -12.55 8.06 29.10
CA PRO A 71 -11.50 8.39 28.15
C PRO A 71 -12.15 9.25 27.06
N ALA A 72 -11.66 10.48 26.92
CA ALA A 72 -12.08 11.37 25.85
C ALA A 72 -11.79 10.67 24.53
N MET A 73 -12.80 10.02 23.96
CA MET A 73 -12.70 9.46 22.61
C MET A 73 -12.41 10.62 21.68
N PRO A 74 -11.27 10.63 20.99
CA PRO A 74 -10.99 11.69 20.02
C PRO A 74 -11.96 11.53 18.87
N TYR A 75 -13.08 12.26 18.97
CA TYR A 75 -14.09 12.30 17.92
C TYR A 75 -13.46 12.64 16.56
N GLY A 76 -13.71 11.79 15.55
CA GLY A 76 -13.20 11.98 14.21
C GLY A 76 -11.90 11.26 13.88
N GLN A 77 -11.21 10.64 14.84
CA GLN A 77 -10.00 9.85 14.55
C GLN A 77 -10.32 8.42 14.07
N ASP A 78 -11.51 7.91 14.33
CA ASP A 78 -11.85 6.53 13.97
C ASP A 78 -11.91 6.32 12.46
N ALA A 79 -12.50 7.28 11.72
CA ALA A 79 -12.53 7.23 10.26
C ALA A 79 -11.11 7.29 9.67
N TYR A 80 -10.23 8.11 10.25
CA TYR A 80 -8.85 8.23 9.83
C TYR A 80 -8.03 6.97 10.15
N LYS A 81 -8.17 6.40 11.35
CA LYS A 81 -7.53 5.14 11.72
C LYS A 81 -7.96 3.99 10.81
N LEU A 82 -9.27 3.92 10.51
CA LEU A 82 -9.81 2.94 9.58
C LEU A 82 -9.21 3.08 8.19
N GLN A 83 -9.03 4.31 7.71
CA GLN A 83 -8.40 4.60 6.43
C GLN A 83 -6.93 4.18 6.39
N VAL A 84 -6.16 4.50 7.45
CA VAL A 84 -4.76 4.07 7.58
C VAL A 84 -4.68 2.54 7.58
N HIS A 85 -5.53 1.88 8.38
CA HIS A 85 -5.57 0.42 8.45
C HIS A 85 -5.90 -0.21 7.08
N HIS A 86 -6.87 0.35 6.37
CA HIS A 86 -7.24 -0.12 5.03
C HIS A 86 -6.10 0.06 4.03
N PHE A 87 -5.43 1.21 4.08
CA PHE A 87 -4.25 1.48 3.28
C PHE A 87 -3.11 0.49 3.57
N MET A 88 -2.82 0.20 4.84
CA MET A 88 -1.77 -0.73 5.23
C MET A 88 -2.06 -2.16 4.77
N ASN A 89 -3.33 -2.61 4.87
CA ASN A 89 -3.74 -3.91 4.33
C ASN A 89 -3.52 -4.01 2.82
N GLU A 90 -3.82 -2.95 2.07
CA GLU A 90 -3.55 -2.89 0.63
C GLU A 90 -2.04 -2.91 0.33
N MET A 91 -1.23 -2.22 1.13
CA MET A 91 0.24 -2.22 0.96
C MET A 91 0.83 -3.60 1.23
N ALA A 92 0.39 -4.30 2.26
CA ALA A 92 0.80 -5.68 2.54
C ALA A 92 0.44 -6.63 1.38
N ALA A 93 -0.77 -6.48 0.81
CA ALA A 93 -1.18 -7.22 -0.38
C ALA A 93 -0.28 -6.91 -1.60
N HIS A 94 0.08 -5.64 -1.80
CA HIS A 94 0.99 -5.24 -2.87
C HIS A 94 2.41 -5.79 -2.68
N ALA A 95 2.92 -5.87 -1.45
CA ALA A 95 4.22 -6.47 -1.14
C ALA A 95 4.25 -7.95 -1.53
N THR A 96 3.20 -8.70 -1.21
CA THR A 96 3.05 -10.10 -1.61
C THR A 96 3.04 -10.26 -3.13
N LEU A 97 2.26 -9.44 -3.83
CA LEU A 97 2.18 -9.48 -5.30
C LEU A 97 3.52 -9.11 -5.97
N ARG A 98 4.26 -8.17 -5.38
CA ARG A 98 5.60 -7.78 -5.85
C ARG A 98 6.60 -8.93 -5.71
N LYS A 99 6.57 -9.62 -4.56
CA LYS A 99 7.39 -10.82 -4.30
C LYS A 99 7.07 -11.93 -5.33
N MET A 100 5.79 -12.19 -5.58
CA MET A 100 5.35 -13.13 -6.62
C MET A 100 5.86 -12.75 -8.01
N ARG A 101 5.78 -11.45 -8.36
CA ARG A 101 6.24 -10.96 -9.66
C ARG A 101 7.74 -11.21 -9.88
N SER A 102 8.57 -10.99 -8.85
CA SER A 102 10.00 -11.25 -8.98
C SER A 102 10.30 -12.73 -9.25
N TYR A 103 9.59 -13.65 -8.59
CA TYR A 103 9.74 -15.08 -8.89
C TYR A 103 9.26 -15.44 -10.30
N MET A 104 8.14 -14.87 -10.75
CA MET A 104 7.62 -15.12 -12.11
C MET A 104 8.54 -14.58 -13.21
N THR A 105 9.35 -13.56 -12.90
CA THR A 105 10.35 -13.03 -13.84
C THR A 105 11.58 -13.91 -13.92
N LEU A 106 11.95 -14.58 -12.81
CA LEU A 106 13.11 -15.44 -12.73
C LEU A 106 12.89 -16.85 -13.35
N TYR A 107 11.67 -17.38 -13.25
CA TYR A 107 11.35 -18.73 -13.66
C TYR A 107 10.43 -18.74 -14.89
N THR A 108 10.85 -19.39 -15.94
CA THR A 108 10.02 -19.64 -17.15
C THR A 108 8.90 -20.64 -16.85
N SER A 109 9.16 -21.60 -15.98
CA SER A 109 8.18 -22.61 -15.54
C SER A 109 8.47 -22.98 -14.09
N ILE A 110 7.46 -22.97 -13.24
CA ILE A 110 7.56 -23.30 -11.82
C ILE A 110 6.29 -24.02 -11.37
N LYS A 111 6.44 -25.03 -10.51
CA LYS A 111 5.28 -25.70 -9.88
C LYS A 111 4.65 -24.79 -8.84
N VAL A 112 3.31 -24.82 -8.76
CA VAL A 112 2.54 -24.01 -7.79
C VAL A 112 2.95 -24.29 -6.36
N ASP A 113 3.17 -25.56 -6.00
CA ASP A 113 3.62 -25.98 -4.65
C ASP A 113 4.95 -25.29 -4.26
N LYS A 114 5.89 -25.23 -5.21
CA LYS A 114 7.19 -24.61 -4.98
C LYS A 114 7.06 -23.09 -4.86
N LEU A 115 6.20 -22.47 -5.65
CA LEU A 115 5.96 -21.03 -5.58
C LEU A 115 5.24 -20.65 -4.29
N ALA A 116 4.30 -21.45 -3.82
CA ALA A 116 3.63 -21.29 -2.53
C ALA A 116 4.64 -21.38 -1.37
N SER A 117 5.54 -22.37 -1.41
CA SER A 117 6.59 -22.53 -0.37
C SER A 117 7.56 -21.33 -0.31
N PHE A 118 7.85 -20.67 -1.43
CA PHE A 118 8.67 -19.44 -1.46
C PHE A 118 7.98 -18.23 -0.82
N ASN A 119 6.66 -18.27 -0.71
CA ASN A 119 5.86 -17.24 -0.06
C ASN A 119 5.41 -17.65 1.35
N ASP A 120 5.92 -18.76 1.89
CA ASP A 120 5.56 -19.31 3.19
C ASP A 120 4.06 -19.54 3.37
N MET A 121 3.37 -19.92 2.28
CA MET A 121 1.92 -20.13 2.20
C MET A 121 1.61 -21.58 1.81
N LYS A 122 0.43 -22.07 2.24
CA LYS A 122 -0.12 -23.31 1.72
C LYS A 122 -0.66 -23.10 0.30
N VAL A 123 -0.69 -24.16 -0.49
CA VAL A 123 -1.16 -24.11 -1.89
C VAL A 123 -2.60 -23.57 -1.99
N GLU A 124 -3.48 -24.01 -1.10
CA GLU A 124 -4.88 -23.60 -1.05
C GLU A 124 -5.06 -22.09 -0.78
N GLU A 125 -4.18 -21.52 0.06
CA GLU A 125 -4.18 -20.10 0.37
C GLU A 125 -3.50 -19.27 -0.75
N PHE A 126 -2.59 -19.90 -1.48
CA PHE A 126 -1.82 -19.25 -2.54
C PHE A 126 -2.56 -19.14 -3.87
N GLU A 127 -3.46 -20.08 -4.20
CA GLU A 127 -4.23 -20.06 -5.44
C GLU A 127 -5.04 -18.76 -5.65
N PRO A 128 -5.77 -18.23 -4.66
CA PRO A 128 -6.44 -16.92 -4.78
C PRO A 128 -5.48 -15.78 -5.13
N TRP A 129 -4.27 -15.79 -4.58
CA TRP A 129 -3.25 -14.80 -4.88
C TRP A 129 -2.76 -14.87 -6.33
N LEU A 130 -2.62 -16.07 -6.90
CA LEU A 130 -2.29 -16.25 -8.33
C LEU A 130 -3.37 -15.65 -9.24
N ILE A 131 -4.64 -15.87 -8.90
CA ILE A 131 -5.77 -15.30 -9.65
C ILE A 131 -5.77 -13.78 -9.56
N CYS A 132 -5.54 -13.23 -8.37
CA CYS A 132 -5.44 -11.79 -8.13
C CYS A 132 -4.28 -11.19 -8.95
N PHE A 133 -3.12 -11.82 -8.93
CA PHE A 133 -1.94 -11.41 -9.70
C PHE A 133 -2.22 -11.38 -11.20
N LYS A 134 -2.82 -12.44 -11.75
CA LYS A 134 -3.22 -12.52 -13.16
C LYS A 134 -4.19 -11.40 -13.55
N ASN A 135 -5.17 -11.11 -12.69
CA ASN A 135 -6.13 -10.05 -12.95
C ASN A 135 -5.48 -8.65 -12.92
N LYS A 136 -4.57 -8.41 -11.97
CA LYS A 136 -3.81 -7.14 -11.92
C LYS A 136 -2.90 -6.95 -13.14
N LEU A 137 -2.25 -8.00 -13.62
CA LEU A 137 -1.45 -7.93 -14.86
C LEU A 137 -2.32 -7.56 -16.08
N ARG A 138 -3.50 -8.16 -16.21
CA ARG A 138 -4.43 -7.83 -17.29
C ARG A 138 -4.94 -6.39 -17.23
N GLN A 139 -5.14 -5.84 -16.04
CA GLN A 139 -5.53 -4.43 -15.87
C GLN A 139 -4.42 -3.50 -16.34
N LEU A 140 -3.16 -3.80 -16.04
CA LEU A 140 -2.01 -3.03 -16.52
C LEU A 140 -1.86 -3.05 -18.04
N GLU A 141 -2.04 -4.22 -18.66
CA GLU A 141 -1.99 -4.35 -20.12
C GLU A 141 -3.10 -3.56 -20.81
N ARG A 142 -4.32 -3.59 -20.29
CA ARG A 142 -5.45 -2.82 -20.84
C ARG A 142 -5.26 -1.31 -20.65
N GLY A 143 -4.67 -0.89 -19.55
CA GLY A 143 -4.38 0.53 -19.27
C GLY A 143 -3.36 1.09 -20.28
N THR A 144 -2.37 0.31 -20.70
CA THR A 144 -1.36 0.74 -21.68
C THR A 144 -1.91 0.83 -23.10
N VAL A 145 -2.86 -0.03 -23.48
CA VAL A 145 -3.49 -0.02 -24.82
C VAL A 145 -4.43 1.19 -25.00
N ASN A 146 -5.05 1.68 -23.92
CA ASN A 146 -5.94 2.84 -23.98
C ASN A 146 -5.20 4.19 -23.87
N ALA A 147 -3.89 4.19 -23.62
CA ALA A 147 -3.06 5.38 -23.51
C ALA A 147 -2.22 5.69 -24.75
N SER A 148 -2.31 4.86 -25.79
CA SER A 148 -1.70 5.02 -27.12
C SER A 148 -2.77 5.38 -28.14
#